data_4ba3de677707e029151eb9604f299c71
#
_entry.id   4ba3de677707e029151eb9604f299c71
#
_cell.length_a   1.000
_cell.length_b   1.000
_cell.length_c   1.000
_cell.angle_alpha   90.00
_cell.angle_beta   90.00
_cell.angle_gamma   90.00
#
_symmetry.space_group_name_H-M   'P 1'
#
loop_
_entity.id
_entity.type
_entity.pdbx_description
1 polymer ?
#
loop_
_entity_poly.entity_id
_entity_poly.type
_entity_poly.pdbx_seq_one_letter_code
_entity_poly.pdbx_strand_id
1 'polypeptide(L)'
;MIRTFRLTRLTLALGLAFGLTAQATAATWNLQDSSARKTTIENQLIQFNQSLDSTNRENKYSQMETSAFVFYRGTAHIYYYDLDQQNTIAGSPYQNGDAVTWIQGDMHTNNFGAFDNDEEKVVYDLNDFDEAWVTSYLYDVWRAGASLVLVARENGGFGNSNINSILNTFGETYLDTLEDYRGNSDEKGAEVKESNAYGLLDEFLHDAESDNSRKDMLAKWTNKGSSSRYFDLSMNNLGSISASEYATIESAINSYKDNLTSSLAGDSSYFEVHDIAERLNAGVGSLGTQRYYVLIEGETSGMDDDRILDVKLQGTPAVYPYLSASQQQNVTAEIADMGCRVAIAQKAMLTNVDDHLGCASIYGDSYSVRERSPFKETFDTTDLTSMTRFTKMAEQWGKILATAHARADKDFDSALVPTQFESVMHDLTDGEHSEFRSELRDIAKGYADQVEADYNFFVQLRNSGAL
;
A
#
# COMPACT_ATOMS: atom_id res chain seq x y z
N MET A 1 55.22 5.88 -72.27
CA MET A 1 54.09 6.67 -71.82
C MET A 1 53.83 6.35 -70.34
N ILE A 2 54.43 7.12 -69.45
CA ILE A 2 54.37 6.87 -67.99
C ILE A 2 53.28 7.79 -67.43
N ARG A 3 52.24 7.20 -66.82
CA ARG A 3 51.21 7.93 -66.10
C ARG A 3 51.51 7.92 -64.60
N THR A 4 51.81 9.05 -64.07
CA THR A 4 52.03 9.36 -62.64
C THR A 4 50.70 9.34 -61.89
N PHE A 5 50.58 8.51 -60.83
CA PHE A 5 49.47 8.55 -59.87
C PHE A 5 49.82 9.54 -58.73
N ARG A 6 48.96 10.54 -58.51
CA ARG A 6 49.01 11.44 -57.35
C ARG A 6 48.24 10.80 -56.21
N LEU A 7 48.92 10.51 -55.12
CA LEU A 7 48.30 10.19 -53.84
C LEU A 7 47.76 11.49 -53.18
N THR A 8 46.42 11.53 -53.00
CA THR A 8 45.80 12.54 -52.18
C THR A 8 45.74 12.03 -50.72
N ARG A 9 46.38 12.76 -49.80
CA ARG A 9 46.33 12.48 -48.36
C ARG A 9 44.98 12.94 -47.85
N LEU A 10 44.17 11.98 -47.32
CA LEU A 10 42.96 12.25 -46.57
C LEU A 10 43.36 12.48 -45.13
N THR A 11 43.21 13.72 -44.63
CA THR A 11 43.39 14.05 -43.24
C THR A 11 42.08 13.71 -42.51
N LEU A 12 42.11 12.68 -41.68
CA LEU A 12 41.00 12.31 -40.77
C LEU A 12 41.04 13.27 -39.57
N ALA A 13 40.09 14.20 -39.52
CA ALA A 13 39.88 15.00 -38.32
C ALA A 13 39.06 14.15 -37.32
N LEU A 14 39.67 13.70 -36.23
CA LEU A 14 38.96 13.15 -35.07
C LEU A 14 38.30 14.31 -34.36
N GLY A 15 36.99 14.48 -34.54
CA GLY A 15 36.14 15.32 -33.73
C GLY A 15 35.88 14.60 -32.39
N LEU A 16 36.53 15.06 -31.31
CA LEU A 16 36.08 14.73 -29.94
C LEU A 16 34.75 15.41 -29.72
N ALA A 17 33.68 14.64 -29.83
CA ALA A 17 32.37 15.03 -29.29
C ALA A 17 32.45 14.88 -27.76
N PHE A 18 32.66 16.00 -27.07
CA PHE A 18 32.33 16.06 -25.64
C PHE A 18 30.82 15.94 -25.54
N GLY A 19 30.32 14.73 -25.26
CA GLY A 19 28.97 14.54 -24.79
C GLY A 19 28.86 15.23 -23.42
N LEU A 20 28.26 16.41 -23.37
CA LEU A 20 27.68 16.93 -22.15
C LEU A 20 26.53 15.97 -21.79
N THR A 21 26.82 15.01 -20.94
CA THR A 21 25.77 14.33 -20.18
C THR A 21 25.17 15.39 -19.28
N ALA A 22 23.98 15.87 -19.63
CA ALA A 22 23.18 16.63 -18.67
C ALA A 22 22.96 15.68 -17.49
N GLN A 23 23.62 15.93 -16.37
CA GLN A 23 23.26 15.26 -15.12
C GLN A 23 21.80 15.64 -14.88
N ALA A 24 20.93 14.63 -14.80
CA ALA A 24 19.58 14.84 -14.34
C ALA A 24 19.67 15.45 -12.93
N THR A 25 19.06 16.60 -12.76
CA THR A 25 18.99 17.23 -11.43
C THR A 25 17.98 16.45 -10.60
N ALA A 26 18.31 16.16 -9.34
CA ALA A 26 17.40 15.50 -8.40
C ALA A 26 16.02 16.17 -8.41
N ALA A 27 14.95 15.39 -8.33
CA ALA A 27 13.59 15.90 -8.20
C ALA A 27 13.47 16.72 -6.91
N THR A 28 12.75 17.84 -6.98
CA THR A 28 12.50 18.72 -5.83
C THR A 28 11.03 19.04 -5.73
N TRP A 29 10.56 19.31 -4.52
CA TRP A 29 9.17 19.69 -4.28
C TRP A 29 9.01 21.22 -4.24
N ASN A 30 8.00 21.73 -4.95
CA ASN A 30 7.64 23.15 -4.90
C ASN A 30 6.34 23.32 -4.10
N LEU A 31 6.46 23.89 -2.91
CA LEU A 31 5.32 24.16 -2.01
C LEU A 31 4.27 25.05 -2.67
N GLN A 32 3.01 24.65 -2.57
CA GLN A 32 1.84 25.37 -3.05
C GLN A 32 1.00 25.78 -1.82
N ASP A 33 0.98 27.08 -1.47
CA ASP A 33 0.27 27.60 -0.28
C ASP A 33 -0.68 28.79 -0.59
N SER A 34 -1.01 28.96 -1.86
CA SER A 34 -1.83 30.08 -2.33
C SER A 34 -3.35 29.85 -2.17
N SER A 35 -4.14 30.90 -2.34
CA SER A 35 -5.61 30.80 -2.40
C SER A 35 -6.09 29.91 -3.57
N ALA A 36 -5.34 29.85 -4.66
CA ALA A 36 -5.60 28.91 -5.74
C ALA A 36 -5.44 27.47 -5.30
N ARG A 37 -4.42 27.17 -4.50
CA ARG A 37 -4.24 25.83 -3.89
C ARG A 37 -5.42 25.46 -2.99
N LYS A 38 -5.89 26.37 -2.16
CA LYS A 38 -7.07 26.12 -1.31
C LYS A 38 -8.29 25.70 -2.15
N THR A 39 -8.53 26.37 -3.28
CA THR A 39 -9.62 26.00 -4.21
C THR A 39 -9.36 24.62 -4.85
N THR A 40 -8.11 24.30 -5.17
CA THR A 40 -7.76 22.97 -5.67
C THR A 40 -8.10 21.89 -4.64
N ILE A 41 -7.70 22.07 -3.37
CA ILE A 41 -7.99 21.13 -2.27
C ILE A 41 -9.50 20.96 -2.08
N GLU A 42 -10.27 22.05 -2.07
CA GLU A 42 -11.74 22.01 -1.99
C GLU A 42 -12.34 21.15 -3.12
N ASN A 43 -11.93 21.40 -4.36
CA ASN A 43 -12.43 20.65 -5.52
C ASN A 43 -12.04 19.19 -5.48
N GLN A 44 -10.80 18.85 -5.13
CA GLN A 44 -10.32 17.48 -5.01
C GLN A 44 -11.12 16.71 -3.94
N LEU A 45 -11.33 17.30 -2.78
CA LEU A 45 -12.09 16.69 -1.69
C LEU A 45 -13.56 16.47 -2.06
N ILE A 46 -14.22 17.47 -2.68
CA ILE A 46 -15.61 17.36 -3.12
C ILE A 46 -15.73 16.26 -4.19
N GLN A 47 -14.88 16.30 -5.22
CA GLN A 47 -14.93 15.35 -6.33
C GLN A 47 -14.68 13.91 -5.87
N PHE A 48 -13.66 13.69 -5.05
CA PHE A 48 -13.29 12.36 -4.60
C PHE A 48 -14.36 11.74 -3.67
N ASN A 49 -14.98 12.55 -2.83
CA ASN A 49 -15.97 12.08 -1.86
C ASN A 49 -17.44 12.29 -2.29
N GLN A 50 -17.70 12.61 -3.57
CA GLN A 50 -19.06 12.91 -4.05
C GLN A 50 -20.03 11.73 -4.00
N SER A 51 -19.52 10.50 -4.08
CA SER A 51 -20.31 9.26 -3.99
C SER A 51 -20.69 8.89 -2.56
N LEU A 52 -20.05 9.48 -1.55
CA LEU A 52 -20.39 9.22 -0.16
C LEU A 52 -21.67 9.93 0.23
N ASP A 53 -22.53 9.23 0.95
CA ASP A 53 -23.66 9.89 1.62
C ASP A 53 -23.15 10.92 2.65
N SER A 54 -24.07 11.78 3.12
CA SER A 54 -23.70 12.87 4.02
C SER A 54 -23.10 12.42 5.36
N THR A 55 -23.55 11.29 5.88
CA THR A 55 -23.09 10.75 7.16
C THR A 55 -21.67 10.19 7.02
N ASN A 56 -21.44 9.36 6.02
CA ASN A 56 -20.12 8.79 5.75
C ASN A 56 -19.09 9.88 5.40
N ARG A 57 -19.47 10.87 4.60
CA ARG A 57 -18.61 12.01 4.28
C ARG A 57 -18.26 12.82 5.51
N GLU A 58 -19.24 13.12 6.38
CA GLU A 58 -19.01 13.83 7.63
C GLU A 58 -18.10 13.05 8.57
N ASN A 59 -18.32 11.74 8.73
CA ASN A 59 -17.47 10.87 9.54
C ASN A 59 -16.04 10.85 9.02
N LYS A 60 -15.84 10.78 7.69
CA LYS A 60 -14.51 10.82 7.07
C LYS A 60 -13.82 12.15 7.33
N TYR A 61 -14.48 13.26 7.09
CA TYR A 61 -13.91 14.58 7.31
C TYR A 61 -13.61 14.84 8.78
N SER A 62 -14.48 14.43 9.69
CA SER A 62 -14.23 14.55 11.15
C SER A 62 -13.01 13.74 11.60
N GLN A 63 -12.75 12.58 11.03
CA GLN A 63 -11.52 11.83 11.29
C GLN A 63 -10.30 12.56 10.70
N MET A 64 -10.39 13.06 9.47
CA MET A 64 -9.30 13.80 8.81
C MET A 64 -8.93 15.11 9.53
N GLU A 65 -9.86 15.73 10.28
CA GLU A 65 -9.60 16.91 11.08
C GLU A 65 -8.70 16.66 12.31
N THR A 66 -8.46 15.42 12.68
CA THR A 66 -7.72 15.10 13.91
C THR A 66 -6.23 15.43 13.82
N SER A 67 -5.62 15.27 12.65
CA SER A 67 -4.21 15.65 12.42
C SER A 67 -3.85 15.70 10.93
N ALA A 68 -2.70 16.33 10.61
CA ALA A 68 -2.14 16.36 9.26
C ALA A 68 -1.82 14.95 8.74
N PHE A 69 -1.36 14.05 9.61
CA PHE A 69 -1.11 12.67 9.24
C PHE A 69 -2.40 11.90 8.91
N VAL A 70 -3.48 12.10 9.69
CA VAL A 70 -4.78 11.47 9.38
C VAL A 70 -5.39 12.06 8.11
N PHE A 71 -5.24 13.37 7.85
CA PHE A 71 -5.60 14.01 6.58
C PHE A 71 -4.83 13.37 5.41
N TYR A 72 -3.52 13.19 5.55
CA TYR A 72 -2.66 12.54 4.55
C TYR A 72 -3.15 11.13 4.18
N ARG A 73 -3.52 10.32 5.17
CA ARG A 73 -4.08 8.98 4.97
C ARG A 73 -5.43 8.98 4.25
N GLY A 74 -6.22 10.04 4.38
CA GLY A 74 -7.51 10.18 3.70
C GLY A 74 -7.43 10.78 2.29
N THR A 75 -6.23 11.16 1.82
CA THR A 75 -6.03 11.97 0.61
C THR A 75 -4.98 11.41 -0.35
N ALA A 76 -4.90 10.10 -0.53
CA ALA A 76 -4.01 9.47 -1.52
C ALA A 76 -4.20 10.06 -2.94
N HIS A 77 -5.43 10.39 -3.33
CA HIS A 77 -5.74 11.00 -4.62
C HIS A 77 -5.08 12.38 -4.81
N ILE A 78 -4.94 13.18 -3.73
CA ILE A 78 -4.24 14.48 -3.80
C ILE A 78 -2.73 14.26 -3.99
N TYR A 79 -2.15 13.25 -3.34
CA TYR A 79 -0.75 12.89 -3.53
C TYR A 79 -0.43 12.60 -5.00
N TYR A 80 -1.20 11.74 -5.64
CA TYR A 80 -1.00 11.39 -7.05
C TYR A 80 -1.24 12.57 -7.99
N TYR A 81 -2.29 13.35 -7.74
CA TYR A 81 -2.54 14.60 -8.47
C TYR A 81 -1.32 15.53 -8.42
N ASP A 82 -0.77 15.75 -7.24
CA ASP A 82 0.33 16.69 -7.02
C ASP A 82 1.63 16.23 -7.70
N LEU A 83 1.96 14.94 -7.61
CA LEU A 83 3.15 14.39 -8.28
C LEU A 83 3.05 14.50 -9.81
N ASP A 84 1.86 14.31 -10.36
CA ASP A 84 1.59 14.50 -11.79
C ASP A 84 1.75 15.97 -12.19
N GLN A 85 1.11 16.89 -11.46
CA GLN A 85 1.17 18.32 -11.77
C GLN A 85 2.58 18.91 -11.71
N GLN A 86 3.45 18.37 -10.87
CA GLN A 86 4.85 18.78 -10.76
C GLN A 86 5.79 17.92 -11.61
N ASN A 87 5.28 16.90 -12.30
CA ASN A 87 6.07 15.94 -13.09
C ASN A 87 7.23 15.32 -12.27
N THR A 88 6.98 15.07 -10.98
CA THR A 88 8.03 14.72 -10.02
C THR A 88 8.63 13.35 -10.30
N ILE A 89 7.79 12.34 -10.60
CA ILE A 89 8.26 10.98 -10.92
C ILE A 89 9.17 10.98 -12.15
N ALA A 90 8.73 11.57 -13.25
CA ALA A 90 9.52 11.59 -14.48
C ALA A 90 10.75 12.52 -14.39
N GLY A 91 10.79 13.42 -13.41
CA GLY A 91 11.94 14.29 -13.13
C GLY A 91 13.04 13.62 -12.32
N SER A 92 12.78 12.46 -11.70
CA SER A 92 13.77 11.74 -10.90
C SER A 92 14.80 11.01 -11.77
N PRO A 93 16.10 11.11 -11.46
CA PRO A 93 17.15 10.31 -12.11
C PRO A 93 17.05 8.82 -11.78
N TYR A 94 16.31 8.46 -10.72
CA TYR A 94 16.11 7.07 -10.27
C TYR A 94 14.85 6.43 -10.88
N GLN A 95 14.26 7.07 -11.89
CA GLN A 95 13.12 6.55 -12.66
C GLN A 95 13.50 6.31 -14.10
N ASN A 96 13.21 5.11 -14.60
CA ASN A 96 13.23 4.77 -16.02
C ASN A 96 12.08 3.82 -16.35
N GLY A 97 11.97 3.35 -17.60
CA GLY A 97 10.88 2.46 -18.03
C GLY A 97 10.90 1.09 -17.36
N ASP A 98 12.03 0.66 -16.83
CA ASP A 98 12.24 -0.65 -16.21
C ASP A 98 12.11 -0.61 -14.68
N ALA A 99 12.15 0.59 -14.06
CA ALA A 99 12.03 0.80 -12.62
C ALA A 99 10.56 0.77 -12.17
N VAL A 100 9.89 -0.34 -12.45
CA VAL A 100 8.49 -0.60 -12.14
C VAL A 100 8.35 -1.92 -11.40
N THR A 101 7.42 -1.96 -10.47
CA THR A 101 7.02 -3.16 -9.72
C THR A 101 5.57 -2.98 -9.25
N TRP A 102 4.99 -3.96 -8.59
CA TRP A 102 3.78 -3.71 -7.82
C TRP A 102 4.07 -2.73 -6.69
N ILE A 103 3.30 -1.66 -6.61
CA ILE A 103 3.28 -0.75 -5.47
C ILE A 103 2.09 -1.06 -4.57
N GLN A 104 2.22 -0.80 -3.27
CA GLN A 104 1.11 -0.84 -2.32
C GLN A 104 0.11 0.30 -2.60
N GLY A 105 0.62 1.46 -3.05
CA GLY A 105 -0.14 2.58 -3.61
C GLY A 105 -0.61 3.63 -2.60
N ASP A 106 -0.76 3.30 -1.33
CA ASP A 106 -1.05 4.25 -0.24
C ASP A 106 -0.04 4.08 0.92
N MET A 107 1.26 4.04 0.59
CA MET A 107 2.31 3.66 1.53
C MET A 107 2.51 4.67 2.64
N HIS A 108 1.93 4.41 3.78
CA HIS A 108 2.14 5.16 5.01
C HIS A 108 2.33 4.21 6.19
N THR A 109 2.86 4.72 7.31
CA THR A 109 3.27 3.90 8.46
C THR A 109 2.18 2.99 9.02
N ASN A 110 0.89 3.35 8.88
CA ASN A 110 -0.23 2.53 9.36
C ASN A 110 -0.70 1.48 8.32
N ASN A 111 -0.06 1.42 7.14
CA ASN A 111 -0.25 0.34 6.15
C ASN A 111 0.82 -0.76 6.26
N PHE A 112 1.58 -0.73 7.36
CA PHE A 112 2.25 -1.89 7.92
C PHE A 112 1.49 -2.36 9.16
N GLY A 113 1.42 -3.66 9.40
CA GLY A 113 0.71 -4.19 10.56
C GLY A 113 0.99 -5.67 10.81
N ALA A 114 0.55 -6.14 11.98
CA ALA A 114 0.57 -7.56 12.31
C ALA A 114 -0.68 -8.26 11.74
N PHE A 115 -0.50 -9.49 11.29
CA PHE A 115 -1.54 -10.44 10.88
C PHE A 115 -0.94 -11.86 10.84
N ASP A 116 -1.75 -12.89 10.73
CA ASP A 116 -1.26 -14.24 10.51
C ASP A 116 -1.13 -14.56 9.01
N ASN A 117 -0.11 -15.38 8.69
CA ASN A 117 0.07 -15.95 7.37
C ASN A 117 -0.71 -17.30 7.26
N ASP A 118 -0.60 -18.01 6.12
CA ASP A 118 -1.25 -19.30 5.87
C ASP A 118 -0.77 -20.45 6.80
N GLU A 119 0.38 -20.27 7.46
CA GLU A 119 0.89 -21.17 8.49
C GLU A 119 0.39 -20.83 9.90
N GLU A 120 -0.55 -19.90 10.03
CA GLU A 120 -1.05 -19.34 11.30
C GLU A 120 0.08 -18.74 12.17
N LYS A 121 1.11 -18.15 11.54
CA LYS A 121 2.19 -17.41 12.20
C LYS A 121 1.98 -15.94 12.10
N VAL A 122 2.13 -15.24 13.23
CA VAL A 122 2.05 -13.77 13.24
C VAL A 122 3.28 -13.19 12.54
N VAL A 123 3.01 -12.35 11.54
CA VAL A 123 4.01 -11.62 10.76
C VAL A 123 3.72 -10.13 10.81
N TYR A 124 4.72 -9.29 10.53
CA TYR A 124 4.57 -7.86 10.33
C TYR A 124 4.97 -7.51 8.91
N ASP A 125 4.01 -7.08 8.11
CA ASP A 125 4.23 -6.76 6.69
C ASP A 125 3.20 -5.72 6.21
N LEU A 126 3.13 -5.45 4.90
CA LEU A 126 2.12 -4.60 4.28
C LEU A 126 0.72 -5.21 4.49
N ASN A 127 -0.30 -4.40 4.77
CA ASN A 127 -1.61 -4.91 5.17
C ASN A 127 -2.83 -4.32 4.42
N ASP A 128 -2.64 -3.38 3.51
CA ASP A 128 -3.72 -2.79 2.69
C ASP A 128 -3.26 -2.61 1.23
N PHE A 129 -4.00 -3.17 0.28
CA PHE A 129 -3.63 -3.24 -1.14
C PHE A 129 -4.70 -2.63 -2.07
N ASP A 130 -5.64 -1.87 -1.53
CA ASP A 130 -6.73 -1.27 -2.31
C ASP A 130 -6.21 -0.35 -3.42
N GLU A 131 -5.11 0.36 -3.18
CA GLU A 131 -4.47 1.31 -4.09
C GLU A 131 -3.34 0.68 -4.93
N ALA A 132 -3.10 -0.63 -4.80
CA ALA A 132 -1.99 -1.30 -5.46
C ALA A 132 -2.12 -1.28 -6.99
N TRP A 133 -0.98 -1.11 -7.68
CA TRP A 133 -0.86 -1.13 -9.13
C TRP A 133 0.57 -1.45 -9.56
N VAL A 134 0.79 -1.82 -10.82
CA VAL A 134 2.14 -1.94 -11.37
C VAL A 134 2.56 -0.62 -11.99
N THR A 135 3.51 0.06 -11.34
CA THR A 135 4.04 1.35 -11.79
C THR A 135 5.36 1.68 -11.08
N SER A 136 5.80 2.95 -11.10
CA SER A 136 7.03 3.40 -10.44
C SER A 136 7.03 3.14 -8.94
N TYR A 137 8.06 2.48 -8.45
CA TYR A 137 8.30 2.24 -7.02
C TYR A 137 8.45 3.54 -6.20
N LEU A 138 8.82 4.64 -6.85
CA LEU A 138 9.02 5.95 -6.20
C LEU A 138 7.73 6.48 -5.56
N TYR A 139 6.55 6.09 -6.08
CA TYR A 139 5.30 6.45 -5.44
C TYR A 139 5.23 5.95 -3.99
N ASP A 140 5.59 4.70 -3.75
CA ASP A 140 5.59 4.14 -2.40
C ASP A 140 6.73 4.68 -1.54
N VAL A 141 7.95 4.75 -2.08
CA VAL A 141 9.12 5.21 -1.32
C VAL A 141 8.95 6.66 -0.84
N TRP A 142 8.47 7.54 -1.71
CA TRP A 142 8.26 8.94 -1.33
C TRP A 142 7.05 9.14 -0.42
N ARG A 143 5.99 8.35 -0.64
CA ARG A 143 4.81 8.38 0.22
C ARG A 143 5.14 7.88 1.62
N ALA A 144 5.87 6.78 1.74
CA ALA A 144 6.40 6.29 3.02
C ALA A 144 7.29 7.35 3.68
N GLY A 145 8.22 7.94 2.93
CA GLY A 145 9.08 9.01 3.44
C GLY A 145 8.30 10.20 4.02
N ALA A 146 7.31 10.71 3.29
CA ALA A 146 6.46 11.81 3.78
C ALA A 146 5.68 11.41 5.04
N SER A 147 5.20 10.17 5.12
CA SER A 147 4.56 9.61 6.31
C SER A 147 5.49 9.64 7.53
N LEU A 148 6.76 9.23 7.36
CA LEU A 148 7.77 9.29 8.43
C LEU A 148 8.00 10.72 8.95
N VAL A 149 8.02 11.70 8.06
CA VAL A 149 8.16 13.12 8.43
C VAL A 149 6.95 13.59 9.24
N LEU A 150 5.74 13.30 8.77
CA LEU A 150 4.50 13.70 9.46
C LEU A 150 4.41 13.08 10.86
N VAL A 151 4.67 11.79 10.99
CA VAL A 151 4.70 11.10 12.29
C VAL A 151 5.76 11.71 13.22
N ALA A 152 6.97 11.97 12.71
CA ALA A 152 8.03 12.60 13.53
C ALA A 152 7.64 13.99 14.03
N ARG A 153 6.92 14.77 13.23
CA ARG A 153 6.43 16.10 13.60
C ARG A 153 5.30 16.03 14.62
N GLU A 154 4.35 15.12 14.42
CA GLU A 154 3.22 14.93 15.36
C GLU A 154 3.67 14.42 16.73
N ASN A 155 4.61 13.47 16.77
CA ASN A 155 5.18 12.99 18.03
C ASN A 155 5.99 14.07 18.75
N GLY A 156 6.50 15.07 18.02
CA GLY A 156 7.32 16.14 18.56
C GLY A 156 8.72 15.69 18.98
N GLY A 157 9.56 16.65 19.36
CA GLY A 157 10.92 16.37 19.84
C GLY A 157 11.95 16.01 18.74
N PHE A 158 11.55 15.90 17.48
CA PHE A 158 12.43 15.59 16.35
C PHE A 158 12.68 16.83 15.49
N GLY A 159 13.90 17.40 15.58
CA GLY A 159 14.32 18.48 14.70
C GLY A 159 14.71 17.95 13.31
N ASN A 160 14.95 18.88 12.36
CA ASN A 160 15.27 18.53 10.97
C ASN A 160 16.44 17.53 10.82
N SER A 161 17.45 17.60 11.69
CA SER A 161 18.57 16.64 11.68
C SER A 161 18.13 15.24 12.05
N ASN A 162 17.19 15.11 13.01
CA ASN A 162 16.62 13.83 13.41
C ASN A 162 15.79 13.24 12.28
N ILE A 163 14.91 14.03 11.68
CA ILE A 163 14.08 13.64 10.53
C ILE A 163 14.97 13.19 9.35
N ASN A 164 16.03 13.94 9.05
CA ASN A 164 16.97 13.53 8.02
C ASN A 164 17.64 12.17 8.33
N SER A 165 17.97 11.90 9.60
CA SER A 165 18.54 10.61 9.99
C SER A 165 17.54 9.47 9.86
N ILE A 166 16.25 9.68 10.22
CA ILE A 166 15.18 8.70 10.05
C ILE A 166 15.00 8.36 8.55
N LEU A 167 14.89 9.37 7.69
CA LEU A 167 14.78 9.19 6.24
C LEU A 167 16.00 8.52 5.62
N ASN A 168 17.21 8.89 6.08
CA ASN A 168 18.45 8.24 5.64
C ASN A 168 18.45 6.76 6.00
N THR A 169 18.06 6.41 7.22
CA THR A 169 18.00 5.01 7.66
C THR A 169 17.00 4.23 6.80
N PHE A 170 15.79 4.76 6.62
CA PHE A 170 14.77 4.13 5.76
C PHE A 170 15.27 3.91 4.33
N GLY A 171 15.81 4.97 3.69
CA GLY A 171 16.25 4.90 2.29
C GLY A 171 17.49 4.03 2.09
N GLU A 172 18.46 4.05 3.04
CA GLU A 172 19.63 3.18 2.95
C GLU A 172 19.26 1.72 3.12
N THR A 173 18.46 1.40 4.15
CA THR A 173 18.03 0.01 4.36
C THR A 173 17.19 -0.50 3.19
N TYR A 174 16.39 0.37 2.56
CA TYR A 174 15.64 0.01 1.35
C TYR A 174 16.62 -0.42 0.22
N LEU A 175 17.65 0.37 -0.06
CA LEU A 175 18.62 0.07 -1.11
C LEU A 175 19.52 -1.12 -0.76
N ASP A 176 20.04 -1.17 0.47
CA ASP A 176 20.87 -2.29 0.92
C ASP A 176 20.12 -3.64 0.85
N THR A 177 18.84 -3.64 1.20
CA THR A 177 18.00 -4.86 1.12
C THR A 177 17.80 -5.33 -0.32
N LEU A 178 17.59 -4.41 -1.27
CA LEU A 178 17.50 -4.76 -2.68
C LEU A 178 18.85 -5.29 -3.21
N GLU A 179 19.96 -4.72 -2.80
CA GLU A 179 21.30 -5.23 -3.17
C GLU A 179 21.57 -6.63 -2.58
N ASP A 180 21.11 -6.90 -1.35
CA ASP A 180 21.22 -8.20 -0.72
C ASP A 180 20.45 -9.30 -1.49
N TYR A 181 19.34 -8.95 -2.13
CA TYR A 181 18.53 -9.88 -2.93
C TYR A 181 19.05 -10.07 -4.36
N ARG A 182 19.91 -9.20 -4.83
CA ARG A 182 20.41 -9.27 -6.21
C ARG A 182 21.09 -10.58 -6.53
N GLY A 183 20.53 -11.30 -7.51
CA GLY A 183 21.07 -12.57 -8.02
C GLY A 183 20.81 -13.79 -7.14
N ASN A 184 19.91 -13.68 -6.16
CA ASN A 184 19.39 -14.80 -5.39
C ASN A 184 17.84 -14.79 -5.37
N SER A 185 17.21 -15.48 -4.44
CA SER A 185 15.75 -15.53 -4.29
C SER A 185 15.35 -15.52 -2.81
N ASP A 186 16.14 -14.86 -1.99
CA ASP A 186 15.93 -14.84 -0.53
C ASP A 186 14.71 -13.98 -0.16
N GLU A 187 14.33 -13.01 -1.01
CA GLU A 187 13.11 -12.21 -0.88
C GLU A 187 11.83 -13.06 -0.80
N LYS A 188 11.79 -14.21 -1.49
CA LYS A 188 10.60 -15.08 -1.56
C LYS A 188 10.19 -15.68 -0.22
N GLY A 189 11.15 -15.91 0.66
CA GLY A 189 10.90 -16.48 1.99
C GLY A 189 11.11 -15.51 3.15
N ALA A 190 11.43 -14.26 2.87
CA ALA A 190 11.71 -13.29 3.92
C ALA A 190 10.42 -12.82 4.61
N GLU A 191 10.32 -12.97 5.91
CA GLU A 191 9.19 -12.50 6.74
C GLU A 191 9.73 -11.85 8.01
N VAL A 192 9.03 -10.85 8.51
CA VAL A 192 9.31 -10.26 9.82
C VAL A 192 8.36 -10.90 10.85
N LYS A 193 8.95 -11.63 11.79
CA LYS A 193 8.29 -12.33 12.91
C LYS A 193 8.93 -11.85 14.21
N GLU A 194 8.32 -12.13 15.38
CA GLU A 194 8.90 -11.83 16.69
C GLU A 194 10.38 -12.27 16.79
N SER A 195 10.69 -13.46 16.29
CA SER A 195 12.04 -14.05 16.39
C SER A 195 13.15 -13.29 15.64
N ASN A 196 12.82 -12.43 14.68
CA ASN A 196 13.79 -11.64 13.91
C ASN A 196 13.49 -10.14 13.89
N ALA A 197 12.38 -9.69 14.49
CA ALA A 197 12.11 -8.30 14.78
C ALA A 197 13.00 -7.81 15.95
N TYR A 198 13.10 -6.50 16.12
CA TYR A 198 13.87 -5.90 17.20
C TYR A 198 13.34 -4.51 17.61
N GLY A 199 13.66 -4.11 18.84
CA GLY A 199 13.22 -2.84 19.41
C GLY A 199 11.75 -2.88 19.81
N LEU A 200 10.93 -1.93 19.39
CA LEU A 200 9.50 -1.95 19.71
C LEU A 200 8.70 -2.97 18.90
N LEU A 201 9.26 -3.43 17.78
CA LEU A 201 8.52 -4.32 16.89
C LEU A 201 8.47 -5.76 17.41
N ASP A 202 9.52 -6.23 18.10
CA ASP A 202 9.51 -7.56 18.73
C ASP A 202 8.50 -7.61 19.89
N GLU A 203 8.46 -6.58 20.76
CA GLU A 203 7.45 -6.45 21.81
C GLU A 203 6.03 -6.39 21.23
N PHE A 204 5.81 -5.58 20.19
CA PHE A 204 4.52 -5.46 19.52
C PHE A 204 4.03 -6.79 18.92
N LEU A 205 4.93 -7.56 18.28
CA LEU A 205 4.58 -8.86 17.71
C LEU A 205 4.30 -9.91 18.78
N HIS A 206 5.07 -9.88 19.88
CA HIS A 206 4.81 -10.71 21.04
C HIS A 206 3.41 -10.48 21.61
N ASP A 207 3.04 -9.20 21.82
CA ASP A 207 1.72 -8.82 22.33
C ASP A 207 0.62 -9.20 21.32
N ALA A 208 0.83 -8.94 20.03
CA ALA A 208 -0.13 -9.32 18.99
C ALA A 208 -0.39 -10.84 18.96
N GLU A 209 0.62 -11.69 19.16
CA GLU A 209 0.47 -13.14 19.20
C GLU A 209 -0.14 -13.62 20.53
N SER A 210 0.27 -13.05 21.66
CA SER A 210 -0.16 -13.52 22.99
C SER A 210 -1.57 -13.06 23.38
N ASP A 211 -1.98 -11.87 22.96
CA ASP A 211 -3.21 -11.22 23.40
C ASP A 211 -4.41 -11.49 22.48
N ASN A 212 -4.17 -12.12 21.31
CA ASN A 212 -5.20 -12.37 20.32
C ASN A 212 -5.36 -13.87 20.02
N SER A 213 -6.56 -14.28 19.69
CA SER A 213 -6.86 -15.61 19.19
C SER A 213 -8.10 -15.58 18.29
N ARG A 214 -8.25 -16.59 17.42
CA ARG A 214 -9.46 -16.79 16.61
C ARG A 214 -10.71 -16.86 17.49
N LYS A 215 -10.65 -17.58 18.57
CA LYS A 215 -11.77 -17.73 19.51
C LYS A 215 -12.19 -16.38 20.11
N ASP A 216 -11.25 -15.54 20.51
CA ASP A 216 -11.53 -14.20 21.07
C ASP A 216 -12.07 -13.26 20.00
N MET A 217 -11.52 -13.31 18.79
CA MET A 217 -12.05 -12.58 17.64
C MET A 217 -13.51 -12.97 17.36
N LEU A 218 -13.80 -14.27 17.29
CA LEU A 218 -15.17 -14.76 17.07
C LEU A 218 -16.10 -14.36 18.22
N ALA A 219 -15.64 -14.44 19.48
CA ALA A 219 -16.42 -14.00 20.63
C ALA A 219 -16.70 -12.50 20.63
N LYS A 220 -15.80 -11.69 20.07
CA LYS A 220 -15.98 -10.24 19.92
C LYS A 220 -17.00 -9.87 18.85
N TRP A 221 -17.02 -10.59 17.72
CA TRP A 221 -17.81 -10.21 16.55
C TRP A 221 -19.14 -10.95 16.42
N THR A 222 -19.28 -12.08 17.14
CA THR A 222 -20.40 -13.01 16.94
C THR A 222 -20.97 -13.51 18.26
N ASN A 223 -22.22 -13.96 18.21
CA ASN A 223 -22.88 -14.71 19.28
C ASN A 223 -22.99 -16.19 18.90
N LYS A 224 -22.98 -17.10 19.89
CA LYS A 224 -23.24 -18.53 19.68
C LYS A 224 -24.73 -18.82 19.66
N GLY A 225 -25.21 -19.39 18.57
CA GLY A 225 -26.54 -20.00 18.48
C GLY A 225 -26.57 -21.43 18.97
N SER A 226 -27.64 -22.17 18.62
CA SER A 226 -27.78 -23.60 18.97
C SER A 226 -26.94 -24.51 18.06
N SER A 227 -26.69 -24.13 16.81
CA SER A 227 -25.98 -24.93 15.80
C SER A 227 -24.87 -24.18 15.08
N SER A 228 -24.89 -22.87 15.06
CA SER A 228 -23.90 -22.01 14.40
C SER A 228 -23.76 -20.68 15.13
N ARG A 229 -22.70 -19.93 14.82
CA ARG A 229 -22.57 -18.52 15.21
C ARG A 229 -23.37 -17.60 14.29
N TYR A 230 -23.59 -16.38 14.74
CA TYR A 230 -24.16 -15.27 13.98
C TYR A 230 -23.55 -13.95 14.43
N PHE A 231 -23.52 -12.93 13.58
CA PHE A 231 -22.93 -11.63 13.92
C PHE A 231 -23.70 -10.89 15.01
N ASP A 232 -22.97 -10.19 15.89
CA ASP A 232 -23.57 -9.34 16.91
C ASP A 232 -23.93 -7.96 16.34
N LEU A 233 -25.15 -7.84 15.81
CA LEU A 233 -25.64 -6.58 15.22
C LEU A 233 -25.93 -5.48 16.26
N SER A 234 -25.67 -5.70 17.55
CA SER A 234 -25.68 -4.63 18.54
C SER A 234 -24.43 -3.73 18.45
N MET A 235 -23.41 -4.18 17.72
CA MET A 235 -22.20 -3.41 17.46
C MET A 235 -22.49 -2.28 16.45
N ASN A 236 -22.01 -1.06 16.75
CA ASN A 236 -22.20 0.12 15.89
C ASN A 236 -21.45 0.09 14.56
N ASN A 237 -20.61 -0.91 14.36
CA ASN A 237 -19.79 -1.11 13.17
C ASN A 237 -20.22 -2.33 12.35
N LEU A 238 -21.35 -2.94 12.67
CA LEU A 238 -22.03 -3.96 11.88
C LEU A 238 -23.49 -3.51 11.57
N GLY A 239 -23.92 -3.80 10.36
CA GLY A 239 -25.26 -3.53 9.86
C GLY A 239 -25.97 -4.80 9.39
N SER A 240 -27.30 -4.81 9.48
CA SER A 240 -28.11 -5.87 8.89
C SER A 240 -28.20 -5.68 7.38
N ILE A 241 -28.29 -6.79 6.64
CA ILE A 241 -28.56 -6.81 5.21
C ILE A 241 -29.93 -7.40 4.91
N SER A 242 -30.47 -7.14 3.73
CA SER A 242 -31.73 -7.72 3.30
C SER A 242 -31.58 -9.21 2.92
N ALA A 243 -32.68 -9.98 2.95
CA ALA A 243 -32.64 -11.38 2.54
C ALA A 243 -32.22 -11.59 1.08
N SER A 244 -32.46 -10.61 0.19
CA SER A 244 -32.00 -10.67 -1.20
C SER A 244 -30.50 -10.41 -1.32
N GLU A 245 -29.96 -9.49 -0.53
CA GLU A 245 -28.52 -9.27 -0.46
C GLU A 245 -27.81 -10.50 0.11
N TYR A 246 -28.34 -11.06 1.19
CA TYR A 246 -27.82 -12.29 1.78
C TYR A 246 -27.68 -13.39 0.72
N ALA A 247 -28.76 -13.72 0.01
CA ALA A 247 -28.75 -14.77 -1.01
C ALA A 247 -27.77 -14.48 -2.16
N THR A 248 -27.60 -13.20 -2.53
CA THR A 248 -26.66 -12.81 -3.59
C THR A 248 -25.22 -12.96 -3.14
N ILE A 249 -24.88 -12.52 -1.93
CA ILE A 249 -23.54 -12.63 -1.38
C ILE A 249 -23.18 -14.09 -1.13
N GLU A 250 -24.07 -14.87 -0.53
CA GLU A 250 -23.88 -16.31 -0.33
C GLU A 250 -23.59 -17.04 -1.66
N SER A 251 -24.36 -16.72 -2.72
CA SER A 251 -24.11 -17.26 -4.06
C SER A 251 -22.74 -16.84 -4.62
N ALA A 252 -22.33 -15.59 -4.38
CA ALA A 252 -21.02 -15.09 -4.80
C ALA A 252 -19.87 -15.80 -4.06
N ILE A 253 -20.00 -16.05 -2.76
CA ILE A 253 -19.01 -16.80 -1.96
C ILE A 253 -18.92 -18.26 -2.44
N ASN A 254 -20.06 -18.88 -2.76
CA ASN A 254 -20.07 -20.23 -3.35
C ASN A 254 -19.35 -20.30 -4.71
N SER A 255 -19.38 -19.24 -5.51
CA SER A 255 -18.66 -19.16 -6.79
C SER A 255 -17.18 -18.78 -6.59
N TYR A 256 -16.88 -17.93 -5.62
CA TYR A 256 -15.53 -17.48 -5.29
C TYR A 256 -14.64 -18.65 -4.88
N LYS A 257 -15.10 -19.57 -4.02
CA LYS A 257 -14.30 -20.71 -3.55
C LYS A 257 -13.81 -21.59 -4.70
N ASP A 258 -14.59 -21.72 -5.79
CA ASP A 258 -14.21 -22.54 -6.95
C ASP A 258 -13.02 -21.94 -7.73
N ASN A 259 -12.69 -20.67 -7.49
CA ASN A 259 -11.55 -19.96 -8.10
C ASN A 259 -10.32 -19.89 -7.20
N LEU A 260 -10.39 -20.39 -5.95
CA LEU A 260 -9.23 -20.46 -5.07
C LEU A 260 -8.24 -21.51 -5.57
N THR A 261 -6.96 -21.18 -5.48
CA THR A 261 -5.88 -22.12 -5.80
C THR A 261 -5.45 -22.97 -4.60
N SER A 262 -6.00 -22.70 -3.43
CA SER A 262 -5.68 -23.38 -2.18
C SER A 262 -6.33 -24.77 -2.06
N SER A 263 -5.82 -25.59 -1.14
CA SER A 263 -6.41 -26.89 -0.81
C SER A 263 -7.83 -26.79 -0.24
N LEU A 264 -8.19 -25.62 0.31
CA LEU A 264 -9.51 -25.33 0.88
C LEU A 264 -10.62 -25.37 -0.16
N ALA A 265 -10.35 -25.03 -1.42
CA ALA A 265 -11.34 -25.01 -2.51
C ALA A 265 -12.06 -26.37 -2.70
N GLY A 266 -11.43 -27.46 -2.35
CA GLY A 266 -11.98 -28.83 -2.47
C GLY A 266 -12.94 -29.24 -1.34
N ASP A 267 -12.98 -28.52 -0.23
CA ASP A 267 -13.87 -28.83 0.90
C ASP A 267 -15.16 -28.00 0.82
N SER A 268 -16.26 -28.65 0.48
CA SER A 268 -17.54 -27.99 0.33
C SER A 268 -18.16 -27.54 1.66
N SER A 269 -17.82 -28.17 2.78
CA SER A 269 -18.34 -27.83 4.12
C SER A 269 -17.62 -26.62 4.71
N TYR A 270 -16.34 -26.48 4.44
CA TYR A 270 -15.51 -25.35 4.93
C TYR A 270 -16.07 -23.97 4.58
N PHE A 271 -16.72 -23.82 3.43
CA PHE A 271 -17.27 -22.54 2.98
C PHE A 271 -18.80 -22.43 3.20
N GLU A 272 -19.40 -23.26 4.08
CA GLU A 272 -20.81 -23.10 4.43
C GLU A 272 -21.01 -21.73 5.12
N VAL A 273 -21.85 -20.89 4.55
CA VAL A 273 -22.12 -19.54 5.07
C VAL A 273 -23.09 -19.63 6.23
N HIS A 274 -22.67 -19.18 7.41
CA HIS A 274 -23.51 -19.15 8.62
C HIS A 274 -24.24 -17.84 8.78
N ASP A 275 -23.57 -16.71 8.50
CA ASP A 275 -24.20 -15.38 8.60
C ASP A 275 -23.42 -14.34 7.78
N ILE A 276 -24.10 -13.23 7.45
CA ILE A 276 -23.53 -12.11 6.70
C ILE A 276 -23.98 -10.79 7.33
N ALA A 277 -23.04 -9.88 7.54
CA ALA A 277 -23.31 -8.53 8.02
C ALA A 277 -22.59 -7.47 7.17
N GLU A 278 -23.20 -6.32 6.99
CA GLU A 278 -22.52 -5.15 6.42
C GLU A 278 -21.47 -4.64 7.42
N ARG A 279 -20.25 -4.35 6.95
CA ARG A 279 -19.16 -3.81 7.77
C ARG A 279 -19.09 -2.29 7.64
N LEU A 280 -19.51 -1.59 8.67
CA LEU A 280 -19.59 -0.13 8.74
C LEU A 280 -18.34 0.51 9.36
N ASN A 281 -18.07 1.77 9.04
CA ASN A 281 -17.07 2.61 9.71
C ASN A 281 -15.65 2.02 9.71
N ALA A 282 -15.20 1.45 8.59
CA ALA A 282 -13.89 0.81 8.48
C ALA A 282 -12.87 1.70 7.76
N GLY A 283 -11.87 2.19 8.51
CA GLY A 283 -10.71 2.94 7.99
C GLY A 283 -11.04 4.32 7.41
N VAL A 284 -10.10 5.28 7.46
CA VAL A 284 -10.32 6.65 6.94
C VAL A 284 -10.34 6.66 5.41
N GLY A 285 -9.42 5.97 4.76
CA GLY A 285 -9.31 5.90 3.29
C GLY A 285 -10.53 5.26 2.66
N SER A 286 -10.99 4.13 3.18
CA SER A 286 -12.10 3.33 2.66
C SER A 286 -13.44 3.56 3.36
N LEU A 287 -13.59 4.66 4.13
CA LEU A 287 -14.84 4.95 4.83
C LEU A 287 -15.96 5.19 3.81
N GLY A 288 -17.08 4.47 4.00
CA GLY A 288 -18.22 4.50 3.07
C GLY A 288 -18.10 3.54 1.87
N THR A 289 -16.97 2.83 1.72
CA THR A 289 -16.85 1.74 0.74
C THR A 289 -17.68 0.54 1.21
N GLN A 290 -18.47 -0.02 0.29
CA GLN A 290 -19.31 -1.19 0.59
C GLN A 290 -18.42 -2.38 0.99
N ARG A 291 -18.75 -3.00 2.12
CA ARG A 291 -17.94 -4.05 2.72
C ARG A 291 -18.81 -4.98 3.54
N TYR A 292 -18.55 -6.27 3.45
CA TYR A 292 -19.27 -7.29 4.19
C TYR A 292 -18.33 -8.15 5.00
N TYR A 293 -18.79 -8.60 6.15
CA TYR A 293 -18.24 -9.74 6.84
C TYR A 293 -19.12 -10.95 6.57
N VAL A 294 -18.50 -12.04 6.13
CA VAL A 294 -19.17 -13.32 5.88
C VAL A 294 -18.59 -14.34 6.84
N LEU A 295 -19.42 -14.86 7.70
CA LEU A 295 -19.08 -15.92 8.64
C LEU A 295 -19.27 -17.27 7.96
N ILE A 296 -18.22 -18.05 7.88
CA ILE A 296 -18.20 -19.38 7.25
C ILE A 296 -17.76 -20.43 8.24
N GLU A 297 -18.13 -21.69 7.95
CA GLU A 297 -17.62 -22.90 8.65
C GLU A 297 -16.09 -22.96 8.50
N GLY A 298 -15.42 -23.42 9.54
CA GLY A 298 -13.98 -23.65 9.55
C GLY A 298 -13.60 -25.10 9.20
N GLU A 299 -12.46 -25.56 9.73
CA GLU A 299 -11.93 -26.90 9.47
C GLU A 299 -12.75 -28.01 10.12
N THR A 300 -13.49 -27.70 11.18
CA THR A 300 -14.32 -28.65 11.92
C THR A 300 -15.74 -28.11 12.05
N SER A 301 -16.67 -28.95 12.42
CA SER A 301 -18.04 -28.52 12.75
C SER A 301 -18.15 -27.84 14.12
N GLY A 302 -17.05 -27.36 14.66
CA GLY A 302 -16.97 -26.66 15.94
C GLY A 302 -17.03 -25.14 15.77
N MET A 303 -17.82 -24.44 16.55
CA MET A 303 -18.02 -22.99 16.43
C MET A 303 -16.80 -22.12 16.83
N ASP A 304 -15.67 -22.69 17.23
CA ASP A 304 -14.51 -21.93 17.71
C ASP A 304 -13.39 -21.81 16.65
N ASP A 305 -13.56 -22.47 15.52
CA ASP A 305 -12.69 -22.41 14.35
C ASP A 305 -13.36 -21.82 13.08
N ASP A 306 -14.63 -21.34 13.22
CA ASP A 306 -15.29 -20.55 12.17
C ASP A 306 -14.37 -19.41 11.68
N ARG A 307 -14.54 -19.02 10.40
CA ARG A 307 -13.77 -17.97 9.77
C ARG A 307 -14.64 -16.75 9.44
N ILE A 308 -14.08 -15.56 9.51
CA ILE A 308 -14.73 -14.35 9.03
C ILE A 308 -14.04 -13.91 7.75
N LEU A 309 -14.72 -13.95 6.64
CA LEU A 309 -14.23 -13.36 5.41
C LEU A 309 -14.55 -11.87 5.37
N ASP A 310 -13.57 -11.09 4.98
CA ASP A 310 -13.66 -9.65 4.74
C ASP A 310 -13.84 -9.43 3.23
N VAL A 311 -15.04 -9.08 2.81
CA VAL A 311 -15.45 -8.91 1.42
C VAL A 311 -15.62 -7.43 1.13
N LYS A 312 -14.73 -6.83 0.36
CA LYS A 312 -14.63 -5.38 0.19
C LYS A 312 -14.74 -4.97 -1.27
N LEU A 313 -15.64 -4.03 -1.57
CA LEU A 313 -15.78 -3.42 -2.90
C LEU A 313 -14.45 -2.77 -3.32
N GLN A 314 -14.05 -3.00 -4.56
CA GLN A 314 -12.82 -2.46 -5.14
C GLN A 314 -13.10 -1.65 -6.40
N GLY A 315 -12.44 -0.50 -6.49
CA GLY A 315 -12.45 0.37 -7.65
C GLY A 315 -11.08 0.52 -8.29
N THR A 316 -10.97 1.43 -9.24
CA THR A 316 -9.66 1.84 -9.78
C THR A 316 -8.89 2.62 -8.71
N PRO A 317 -7.58 2.35 -8.53
CA PRO A 317 -6.77 3.04 -7.52
C PRO A 317 -6.54 4.50 -7.89
N ALA A 318 -6.19 5.31 -6.88
CA ALA A 318 -5.99 6.75 -7.01
C ALA A 318 -4.87 7.13 -7.99
N VAL A 319 -3.89 6.26 -8.22
CA VAL A 319 -2.82 6.46 -9.23
C VAL A 319 -3.35 6.37 -10.67
N TYR A 320 -4.40 5.59 -10.91
CA TYR A 320 -4.85 5.20 -12.26
C TYR A 320 -5.05 6.37 -13.23
N PRO A 321 -5.70 7.51 -12.88
CA PRO A 321 -5.90 8.62 -13.79
C PRO A 321 -4.61 9.29 -14.29
N TYR A 322 -3.49 9.10 -13.59
CA TYR A 322 -2.19 9.73 -13.86
C TYR A 322 -1.22 8.80 -14.60
N LEU A 323 -1.66 7.58 -14.88
CA LEU A 323 -0.88 6.61 -15.65
C LEU A 323 -1.08 6.81 -17.15
N SER A 324 -0.05 6.55 -17.94
CA SER A 324 -0.19 6.47 -19.39
C SER A 324 -1.13 5.34 -19.81
N ALA A 325 -1.74 5.44 -20.98
CA ALA A 325 -2.64 4.40 -21.50
C ALA A 325 -1.97 3.03 -21.57
N SER A 326 -0.67 2.96 -21.84
CA SER A 326 0.09 1.69 -21.85
C SER A 326 0.24 1.10 -20.45
N GLN A 327 0.51 1.91 -19.42
CA GLN A 327 0.59 1.45 -18.03
C GLN A 327 -0.77 0.99 -17.49
N GLN A 328 -1.86 1.68 -17.85
CA GLN A 328 -3.21 1.23 -17.53
C GLN A 328 -3.52 -0.11 -18.21
N GLN A 329 -3.23 -0.23 -19.51
CA GLN A 329 -3.52 -1.42 -20.31
C GLN A 329 -2.69 -2.63 -19.88
N ASN A 330 -1.44 -2.45 -19.49
CA ASN A 330 -0.56 -3.53 -19.04
C ASN A 330 -1.23 -4.37 -17.93
N VAL A 331 -1.79 -3.72 -16.91
CA VAL A 331 -2.46 -4.44 -15.82
C VAL A 331 -3.84 -4.92 -16.25
N THR A 332 -4.66 -4.08 -16.91
CA THR A 332 -6.04 -4.44 -17.22
C THR A 332 -6.18 -5.50 -18.33
N ALA A 333 -5.14 -5.72 -19.12
CA ALA A 333 -5.11 -6.83 -20.10
C ALA A 333 -4.98 -8.20 -19.42
N GLU A 334 -4.22 -8.26 -18.32
CA GLU A 334 -3.99 -9.49 -17.56
C GLU A 334 -5.03 -9.64 -16.42
N ILE A 335 -5.45 -8.52 -15.82
CA ILE A 335 -6.34 -8.48 -14.64
C ILE A 335 -7.49 -7.50 -14.92
N ALA A 336 -8.58 -8.01 -15.45
CA ALA A 336 -9.76 -7.17 -15.77
C ALA A 336 -10.60 -6.79 -14.55
N ASP A 337 -10.57 -7.59 -13.48
CA ASP A 337 -11.37 -7.41 -12.27
C ASP A 337 -10.58 -6.68 -11.18
N MET A 338 -11.13 -5.58 -10.62
CA MET A 338 -10.43 -4.77 -9.63
C MET A 338 -10.31 -5.45 -8.27
N GLY A 339 -11.24 -6.32 -7.90
CA GLY A 339 -11.13 -7.15 -6.69
C GLY A 339 -10.00 -8.17 -6.82
N CYS A 340 -9.91 -8.83 -7.99
CA CYS A 340 -8.82 -9.76 -8.28
C CYS A 340 -7.47 -9.04 -8.33
N ARG A 341 -7.39 -7.80 -8.82
CA ARG A 341 -6.18 -6.97 -8.78
C ARG A 341 -5.62 -6.84 -7.35
N VAL A 342 -6.48 -6.55 -6.38
CA VAL A 342 -6.08 -6.45 -4.96
C VAL A 342 -5.53 -7.77 -4.44
N ALA A 343 -6.21 -8.88 -4.72
CA ALA A 343 -5.78 -10.21 -4.31
C ALA A 343 -4.44 -10.60 -4.95
N ILE A 344 -4.24 -10.31 -6.24
CA ILE A 344 -3.00 -10.58 -6.96
C ILE A 344 -1.87 -9.71 -6.43
N ALA A 345 -2.10 -8.41 -6.19
CA ALA A 345 -1.12 -7.51 -5.59
C ALA A 345 -0.63 -8.01 -4.23
N GLN A 346 -1.55 -8.46 -3.38
CA GLN A 346 -1.21 -9.03 -2.10
C GLN A 346 -0.38 -10.32 -2.24
N LYS A 347 -0.72 -11.19 -3.19
CA LYS A 347 0.07 -12.40 -3.50
C LYS A 347 1.44 -12.08 -4.09
N ALA A 348 1.58 -10.99 -4.83
CA ALA A 348 2.84 -10.55 -5.40
C ALA A 348 3.79 -9.99 -4.33
N MET A 349 3.27 -9.19 -3.41
CA MET A 349 4.08 -8.41 -2.46
C MET A 349 4.34 -9.14 -1.13
N LEU A 350 3.53 -10.14 -0.77
CA LEU A 350 3.67 -10.93 0.45
C LEU A 350 4.06 -12.37 0.14
N THR A 351 4.57 -13.07 1.15
CA THR A 351 4.78 -14.52 1.12
C THR A 351 3.83 -15.23 2.07
N ASN A 352 3.59 -16.53 1.87
CA ASN A 352 2.71 -17.35 2.72
C ASN A 352 1.37 -16.64 3.00
N VAL A 353 0.75 -16.11 1.94
CA VAL A 353 -0.48 -15.32 2.07
C VAL A 353 -1.67 -16.19 2.46
N ASP A 354 -2.64 -15.57 3.10
CA ASP A 354 -3.94 -16.14 3.45
C ASP A 354 -4.55 -16.98 2.31
N ASP A 355 -4.84 -18.24 2.59
CA ASP A 355 -5.42 -19.23 1.66
C ASP A 355 -6.82 -18.82 1.14
N HIS A 356 -7.53 -17.92 1.85
CA HIS A 356 -8.81 -17.35 1.44
C HIS A 356 -8.67 -16.15 0.49
N LEU A 357 -7.44 -15.75 0.16
CA LEU A 357 -7.23 -14.54 -0.64
C LEU A 357 -7.68 -14.74 -2.09
N GLY A 358 -8.70 -14.00 -2.49
CA GLY A 358 -9.29 -14.06 -3.83
C GLY A 358 -10.19 -12.88 -4.13
N CYS A 359 -11.14 -13.08 -5.04
CA CYS A 359 -12.09 -12.06 -5.47
C CYS A 359 -13.45 -12.65 -5.79
N ALA A 360 -14.49 -11.82 -5.69
CA ALA A 360 -15.86 -12.18 -5.97
C ALA A 360 -16.57 -11.06 -6.74
N SER A 361 -17.59 -11.41 -7.53
CA SER A 361 -18.49 -10.43 -8.14
C SER A 361 -19.85 -10.47 -7.44
N ILE A 362 -20.28 -9.31 -6.92
CA ILE A 362 -21.58 -9.14 -6.25
C ILE A 362 -22.33 -8.03 -6.99
N TYR A 363 -23.51 -8.31 -7.53
CA TYR A 363 -24.31 -7.40 -8.38
C TYR A 363 -23.56 -6.87 -9.63
N GLY A 364 -22.49 -7.55 -10.05
CA GLY A 364 -21.63 -7.11 -11.17
C GLY A 364 -20.48 -6.19 -10.78
N ASP A 365 -20.39 -5.82 -9.52
CA ASP A 365 -19.27 -5.08 -8.96
C ASP A 365 -18.17 -6.03 -8.45
N SER A 366 -16.94 -5.54 -8.39
CA SER A 366 -15.73 -6.31 -8.06
C SER A 366 -15.38 -6.20 -6.59
N TYR A 367 -15.23 -7.32 -5.90
CA TYR A 367 -14.85 -7.38 -4.48
C TYR A 367 -13.58 -8.20 -4.27
N SER A 368 -12.67 -7.71 -3.46
CA SER A 368 -11.62 -8.54 -2.86
C SER A 368 -12.18 -9.35 -1.69
N VAL A 369 -11.66 -10.56 -1.52
CA VAL A 369 -12.02 -11.47 -0.43
C VAL A 369 -10.75 -11.94 0.25
N ARG A 370 -10.71 -11.86 1.58
CA ARG A 370 -9.62 -12.41 2.41
C ARG A 370 -10.17 -12.81 3.78
N GLU A 371 -9.46 -13.66 4.50
CA GLU A 371 -9.78 -13.86 5.91
C GLU A 371 -9.51 -12.60 6.71
N ARG A 372 -10.36 -12.30 7.67
CA ARG A 372 -10.07 -11.32 8.70
C ARG A 372 -9.15 -11.96 9.74
N SER A 373 -7.86 -11.68 9.65
CA SER A 373 -6.87 -12.16 10.62
C SER A 373 -7.31 -11.90 12.06
N PRO A 374 -7.28 -12.91 12.95
CA PRO A 374 -7.50 -12.70 14.38
C PRO A 374 -6.40 -11.85 15.03
N PHE A 375 -5.19 -11.84 14.46
CA PHE A 375 -4.00 -11.13 14.96
C PHE A 375 -3.81 -9.76 14.30
N LYS A 376 -4.84 -9.25 13.62
CA LYS A 376 -4.75 -7.94 12.93
C LYS A 376 -4.60 -6.80 13.92
N GLU A 377 -3.38 -6.27 13.99
CA GLU A 377 -3.02 -5.12 14.83
C GLU A 377 -2.22 -4.09 14.02
N THR A 378 -2.35 -2.82 14.39
CA THR A 378 -1.59 -1.72 13.81
C THR A 378 -0.65 -1.15 14.85
N PHE A 379 0.63 -1.01 14.51
CA PHE A 379 1.62 -0.42 15.41
C PHE A 379 1.26 1.03 15.73
N ASP A 380 1.26 1.38 17.03
CA ASP A 380 1.01 2.75 17.47
C ASP A 380 2.28 3.62 17.29
N THR A 381 2.26 4.46 16.26
CA THR A 381 3.39 5.34 15.95
C THR A 381 3.67 6.39 17.02
N THR A 382 2.76 6.63 17.98
CA THR A 382 3.00 7.53 19.12
C THR A 382 4.04 6.99 20.10
N ASP A 383 4.34 5.69 20.06
CA ASP A 383 5.41 5.06 20.85
C ASP A 383 6.83 5.37 20.33
N LEU A 384 6.94 5.97 19.15
CA LEU A 384 8.20 6.41 18.56
C LEU A 384 8.70 7.71 19.20
N THR A 385 8.99 7.67 20.50
CA THR A 385 9.31 8.84 21.33
C THR A 385 10.81 9.18 21.39
N SER A 386 11.69 8.39 20.78
CA SER A 386 13.15 8.62 20.75
C SER A 386 13.76 8.27 19.41
N MET A 387 14.92 8.86 19.10
CA MET A 387 15.66 8.56 17.88
C MET A 387 15.95 7.08 17.73
N THR A 388 16.37 6.39 18.82
CA THR A 388 16.68 4.96 18.79
C THR A 388 15.46 4.12 18.41
N ARG A 389 14.28 4.44 18.95
CA ARG A 389 13.03 3.75 18.63
C ARG A 389 12.63 4.00 17.19
N PHE A 390 12.66 5.26 16.77
CA PHE A 390 12.23 5.63 15.44
C PHE A 390 13.16 5.08 14.34
N THR A 391 14.49 5.21 14.50
CA THR A 391 15.43 4.69 13.49
C THR A 391 15.36 3.17 13.36
N LYS A 392 15.22 2.42 14.46
CA LYS A 392 15.03 0.96 14.41
C LYS A 392 13.74 0.56 13.70
N MET A 393 12.67 1.34 13.84
CA MET A 393 11.43 1.07 13.13
C MET A 393 11.54 1.47 11.66
N ALA A 394 12.13 2.63 11.35
CA ALA A 394 12.36 3.07 9.96
C ALA A 394 13.24 2.10 9.17
N GLU A 395 14.25 1.50 9.82
CA GLU A 395 15.07 0.43 9.28
C GLU A 395 14.23 -0.78 8.87
N GLN A 396 13.38 -1.28 9.77
CA GLN A 396 12.51 -2.42 9.49
C GLN A 396 11.46 -2.12 8.41
N TRP A 397 10.86 -0.92 8.40
CA TRP A 397 9.95 -0.51 7.35
C TRP A 397 10.62 -0.40 5.97
N GLY A 398 11.87 0.11 5.93
CA GLY A 398 12.66 0.14 4.69
C GLY A 398 12.93 -1.25 4.14
N LYS A 399 13.31 -2.18 5.02
CA LYS A 399 13.52 -3.60 4.67
C LYS A 399 12.25 -4.26 4.15
N ILE A 400 11.13 -4.09 4.85
CA ILE A 400 9.83 -4.69 4.46
C ILE A 400 9.39 -4.19 3.09
N LEU A 401 9.45 -2.87 2.85
CA LEU A 401 9.04 -2.30 1.57
C LEU A 401 9.94 -2.77 0.42
N ALA A 402 11.26 -2.82 0.63
CA ALA A 402 12.21 -3.35 -0.35
C ALA A 402 11.92 -4.83 -0.69
N THR A 403 11.65 -5.63 0.34
CA THR A 403 11.30 -7.05 0.19
C THR A 403 10.02 -7.24 -0.62
N ALA A 404 8.98 -6.45 -0.32
CA ALA A 404 7.71 -6.49 -1.04
C ALA A 404 7.88 -6.12 -2.52
N HIS A 405 8.66 -5.07 -2.82
CA HIS A 405 8.94 -4.65 -4.19
C HIS A 405 9.77 -5.68 -4.97
N ALA A 406 10.77 -6.31 -4.33
CA ALA A 406 11.60 -7.34 -4.96
C ALA A 406 10.79 -8.61 -5.27
N ARG A 407 9.89 -9.05 -4.37
CA ARG A 407 9.00 -10.20 -4.64
C ARG A 407 8.07 -9.98 -5.80
N ALA A 408 7.58 -8.76 -5.95
CA ALA A 408 6.50 -8.40 -6.85
C ALA A 408 6.98 -8.09 -8.28
N ASP A 409 8.15 -8.59 -8.63
CA ASP A 409 8.80 -8.38 -9.90
C ASP A 409 8.54 -9.52 -10.92
N LYS A 410 9.44 -9.68 -11.88
CA LYS A 410 9.36 -10.68 -12.95
C LYS A 410 9.31 -12.12 -12.41
N ASP A 411 9.81 -12.37 -11.21
CA ASP A 411 9.82 -13.70 -10.60
C ASP A 411 8.42 -14.12 -10.12
N PHE A 412 7.56 -13.14 -9.83
CA PHE A 412 6.14 -13.37 -9.58
C PHE A 412 5.35 -13.50 -10.89
N ASP A 413 5.42 -12.49 -11.76
CA ASP A 413 4.71 -12.49 -13.05
C ASP A 413 5.44 -11.62 -14.08
N SER A 414 6.15 -12.28 -15.00
CA SER A 414 6.93 -11.60 -16.05
C SER A 414 6.08 -10.93 -17.14
N ALA A 415 4.77 -11.19 -17.20
CA ALA A 415 3.87 -10.48 -18.12
C ALA A 415 3.53 -9.08 -17.58
N LEU A 416 3.42 -8.94 -16.25
CA LEU A 416 3.14 -7.67 -15.58
C LEU A 416 4.41 -6.87 -15.31
N VAL A 417 5.45 -7.50 -14.80
CA VAL A 417 6.76 -6.89 -14.51
C VAL A 417 7.85 -7.68 -15.24
N PRO A 418 8.40 -7.18 -16.35
CA PRO A 418 9.31 -7.98 -17.19
C PRO A 418 10.76 -8.02 -16.69
N THR A 419 11.11 -7.27 -15.65
CA THR A 419 12.48 -7.06 -15.16
C THR A 419 12.67 -7.60 -13.75
N GLN A 420 13.94 -7.95 -13.41
CA GLN A 420 14.35 -8.16 -12.01
C GLN A 420 14.51 -6.79 -11.35
N PHE A 421 13.64 -6.48 -10.43
CA PHE A 421 13.55 -5.14 -9.86
C PHE A 421 14.84 -4.73 -9.11
N GLU A 422 15.40 -5.63 -8.29
CA GLU A 422 16.64 -5.39 -7.57
C GLU A 422 17.85 -5.14 -8.49
N SER A 423 17.89 -5.79 -9.65
CA SER A 423 18.93 -5.55 -10.65
C SER A 423 18.80 -4.18 -11.33
N VAL A 424 17.55 -3.77 -11.63
CA VAL A 424 17.27 -2.42 -12.16
C VAL A 424 17.64 -1.35 -11.14
N MET A 425 17.33 -1.59 -9.88
CA MET A 425 17.65 -0.65 -8.80
C MET A 425 19.16 -0.53 -8.58
N HIS A 426 19.91 -1.64 -8.63
CA HIS A 426 21.36 -1.59 -8.62
C HIS A 426 21.90 -0.71 -9.75
N ASP A 427 21.47 -0.94 -10.99
CA ASP A 427 21.93 -0.16 -12.15
C ASP A 427 21.64 1.34 -12.03
N LEU A 428 20.58 1.72 -11.30
CA LEU A 428 20.17 3.11 -11.08
C LEU A 428 20.88 3.77 -9.90
N THR A 429 21.30 2.99 -8.88
CA THR A 429 21.71 3.54 -7.59
C THR A 429 23.13 3.15 -7.17
N ASP A 430 23.85 2.30 -7.94
CA ASP A 430 25.23 1.92 -7.62
C ASP A 430 26.16 3.15 -7.59
N GLY A 431 26.74 3.38 -6.42
CA GLY A 431 27.55 4.58 -6.13
C GLY A 431 26.76 5.87 -5.89
N GLU A 432 25.42 5.86 -5.97
CA GLU A 432 24.52 7.03 -5.86
C GLU A 432 23.59 6.97 -4.62
N HIS A 433 23.85 6.09 -3.64
CA HIS A 433 23.02 5.95 -2.44
C HIS A 433 22.84 7.27 -1.67
N SER A 434 23.89 8.09 -1.61
CA SER A 434 23.86 9.39 -0.95
C SER A 434 22.90 10.37 -1.64
N GLU A 435 22.91 10.40 -2.96
CA GLU A 435 22.12 11.25 -3.83
C GLU A 435 20.66 10.81 -3.81
N PHE A 436 20.39 9.50 -3.90
CA PHE A 436 19.05 8.91 -3.73
C PHE A 436 18.43 9.32 -2.39
N ARG A 437 19.17 9.16 -1.29
CA ARG A 437 18.69 9.60 0.04
C ARG A 437 18.50 11.11 0.12
N SER A 438 19.28 11.89 -0.62
CA SER A 438 19.09 13.34 -0.68
C SER A 438 17.78 13.68 -1.36
N GLU A 439 17.47 13.06 -2.50
CA GLU A 439 16.20 13.24 -3.20
C GLU A 439 15.02 12.78 -2.32
N LEU A 440 15.11 11.60 -1.70
CA LEU A 440 14.09 11.13 -0.75
C LEU A 440 13.82 12.15 0.36
N ARG A 441 14.86 12.72 0.97
CA ARG A 441 14.69 13.75 2.02
C ARG A 441 14.00 15.01 1.50
N ASP A 442 14.37 15.46 0.32
CA ASP A 442 13.86 16.71 -0.26
C ASP A 442 12.40 16.56 -0.66
N ILE A 443 12.03 15.46 -1.32
CA ILE A 443 10.64 15.16 -1.68
C ILE A 443 9.80 14.89 -0.43
N ALA A 444 10.24 14.02 0.48
CA ALA A 444 9.47 13.63 1.66
C ALA A 444 9.16 14.82 2.59
N LYS A 445 10.17 15.67 2.86
CA LYS A 445 9.96 16.87 3.68
C LYS A 445 9.13 17.92 2.96
N GLY A 446 9.43 18.16 1.68
CA GLY A 446 8.68 19.13 0.89
C GLY A 446 7.21 18.73 0.75
N TYR A 447 6.93 17.44 0.54
CA TYR A 447 5.56 16.96 0.49
C TYR A 447 4.87 16.96 1.86
N ALA A 448 5.58 16.67 2.95
CA ALA A 448 5.03 16.84 4.30
C ALA A 448 4.66 18.31 4.60
N ASP A 449 5.49 19.29 4.17
CA ASP A 449 5.17 20.72 4.25
C ASP A 449 3.89 21.04 3.44
N GLN A 450 3.71 20.42 2.26
CA GLN A 450 2.50 20.55 1.45
C GLN A 450 1.28 20.00 2.17
N VAL A 451 1.38 18.81 2.75
CA VAL A 451 0.29 18.17 3.50
C VAL A 451 -0.15 19.04 4.68
N GLU A 452 0.78 19.61 5.43
CA GLU A 452 0.46 20.50 6.56
C GLU A 452 -0.23 21.80 6.09
N ALA A 453 0.21 22.38 4.96
CA ALA A 453 -0.45 23.54 4.37
C ALA A 453 -1.88 23.21 3.89
N ASP A 454 -2.06 22.08 3.22
CA ASP A 454 -3.35 21.58 2.73
C ASP A 454 -4.30 21.21 3.85
N TYR A 455 -3.80 20.60 4.90
CA TYR A 455 -4.55 20.33 6.13
C TYR A 455 -5.08 21.61 6.76
N ASN A 456 -4.27 22.66 6.81
CA ASN A 456 -4.72 23.97 7.30
C ASN A 456 -5.83 24.55 6.40
N PHE A 457 -5.75 24.38 5.07
CA PHE A 457 -6.84 24.77 4.18
C PHE A 457 -8.09 23.92 4.39
N PHE A 458 -7.95 22.63 4.54
CA PHE A 458 -9.06 21.72 4.85
C PHE A 458 -9.79 22.12 6.14
N VAL A 459 -9.08 22.38 7.23
CA VAL A 459 -9.68 22.86 8.49
C VAL A 459 -10.41 24.20 8.31
N GLN A 460 -9.85 25.12 7.51
CA GLN A 460 -10.52 26.39 7.20
C GLN A 460 -11.81 26.17 6.38
N LEU A 461 -11.80 25.26 5.41
CA LEU A 461 -12.97 24.91 4.59
C LEU A 461 -14.07 24.30 5.44
N ARG A 462 -13.74 23.41 6.35
CA ARG A 462 -14.65 22.83 7.35
C ARG A 462 -15.27 23.93 8.22
N ASN A 463 -14.46 24.78 8.81
CA ASN A 463 -14.91 25.86 9.69
C ASN A 463 -15.80 26.90 9.00
N SER A 464 -15.67 27.04 7.67
CA SER A 464 -16.52 27.93 6.88
C SER A 464 -17.80 27.29 6.36
N GLY A 465 -17.95 25.98 6.53
CA GLY A 465 -19.08 25.19 5.99
C GLY A 465 -19.03 25.01 4.47
N ALA A 466 -17.83 25.10 3.88
CA ALA A 466 -17.62 24.82 2.45
C ALA A 466 -17.50 23.31 2.14
N LEU A 467 -17.15 22.52 3.16
CA LEU A 467 -17.07 21.05 3.13
C LEU A 467 -17.94 20.44 4.21
#